data_fe56c518d3937ad5fd9712a5fd8f3606
#
_entry.id   fe56c518d3937ad5fd9712a5fd8f3606
#
_cell.length_a   1.000
_cell.length_b   1.000
_cell.length_c   1.000
_cell.angle_alpha   90.00
_cell.angle_beta   90.00
_cell.angle_gamma   90.00
#
_symmetry.space_group_name_H-M   'P 1'
#
loop_
_entity.id
_entity.type
_entity.pdbx_description
1 polymer ?
#
loop_
_entity_poly.entity_id
_entity_poly.type
_entity_poly.pdbx_seq_one_letter_code
_entity_poly.pdbx_strand_id
1 'polypeptide(L)'
;MEKKELDFFRDLLNQRLEELLSQAGDTVSGMNDSKGNFPDPTDRAAYEADRNFELRIRDREYKLIKKVKKALERIDEETFGICEKCGDDISVARLKARPVTTLCIECKTSEEAQEKALGL
;
A
#
# COMPACT_ATOMS: atom_id res chain seq x y z
N MET A 1 -22.67 -5.49 -0.49
CA MET A 1 -21.83 -6.51 0.19
C MET A 1 -22.47 -6.84 1.52
N GLU A 2 -22.53 -8.11 1.87
CA GLU A 2 -23.12 -8.54 3.13
C GLU A 2 -22.24 -8.14 4.33
N LYS A 3 -22.88 -8.00 5.50
CA LYS A 3 -22.20 -7.61 6.73
C LYS A 3 -21.06 -8.56 7.09
N LYS A 4 -21.24 -9.86 6.89
CA LYS A 4 -20.22 -10.87 7.17
C LYS A 4 -18.96 -10.67 6.31
N GLU A 5 -19.14 -10.31 5.05
CA GLU A 5 -18.05 -10.02 4.12
C GLU A 5 -17.32 -8.72 4.51
N LEU A 6 -18.07 -7.69 4.89
CA LEU A 6 -17.50 -6.43 5.37
C LEU A 6 -16.68 -6.64 6.65
N ASP A 7 -17.19 -7.43 7.59
CA ASP A 7 -16.47 -7.75 8.82
C ASP A 7 -15.17 -8.52 8.53
N PHE A 8 -15.23 -9.47 7.60
CA PHE A 8 -14.04 -10.20 7.13
C PHE A 8 -12.98 -9.25 6.58
N PHE A 9 -13.36 -8.34 5.70
CA PHE A 9 -12.42 -7.39 5.11
C PHE A 9 -11.92 -6.37 6.13
N ARG A 10 -12.76 -5.96 7.07
CA ARG A 10 -12.33 -5.07 8.16
C ARG A 10 -11.23 -5.72 9.00
N ASP A 11 -11.42 -6.98 9.40
CA ASP A 11 -10.43 -7.72 10.19
C ASP A 11 -9.13 -7.91 9.39
N LEU A 12 -9.25 -8.28 8.12
CA LEU A 12 -8.09 -8.43 7.22
C LEU A 12 -7.31 -7.14 7.07
N LEU A 13 -7.99 -6.02 6.86
CA LEU A 13 -7.36 -4.71 6.70
C LEU A 13 -6.72 -4.21 7.99
N ASN A 14 -7.37 -4.42 9.13
CA ASN A 14 -6.80 -4.07 10.43
C ASN A 14 -5.52 -4.86 10.72
N GLN A 15 -5.53 -6.16 10.44
CA GLN A 15 -4.34 -7.01 10.58
C GLN A 15 -3.22 -6.52 9.67
N ARG A 16 -3.54 -6.22 8.41
CA ARG A 16 -2.57 -5.69 7.45
C ARG A 16 -1.98 -4.35 7.90
N LEU A 17 -2.83 -3.49 8.47
CA LEU A 17 -2.41 -2.19 8.99
C LEU A 17 -1.42 -2.35 10.15
N GLU A 18 -1.70 -3.25 11.09
CA GLU A 18 -0.80 -3.53 12.22
C GLU A 18 0.56 -4.03 11.73
N GLU A 19 0.57 -4.95 10.78
CA GLU A 19 1.81 -5.47 10.18
C GLU A 19 2.62 -4.35 9.51
N LEU A 20 1.96 -3.50 8.74
CA LEU A 20 2.62 -2.39 8.04
C LEU A 20 3.19 -1.35 9.01
N LEU A 21 2.45 -1.01 10.06
CA LEU A 21 2.92 -0.07 11.08
C LEU A 21 4.13 -0.61 11.82
N SER A 22 4.15 -1.90 12.13
CA SER A 22 5.29 -2.57 12.75
C SER A 22 6.50 -2.54 11.85
N GLN A 23 6.35 -2.87 10.57
CA GLN A 23 7.43 -2.84 9.59
C GLN A 23 7.99 -1.43 9.38
N ALA A 24 7.13 -0.42 9.30
CA ALA A 24 7.55 0.97 9.17
C ALA A 24 8.35 1.43 10.38
N GLY A 25 7.92 1.05 11.59
CA GLY A 25 8.65 1.31 12.82
C GLY A 25 10.04 0.67 12.84
N ASP A 26 10.13 -0.59 12.42
CA ASP A 26 11.39 -1.32 12.33
C ASP A 26 12.35 -0.68 11.31
N THR A 27 11.84 -0.25 10.15
CA THR A 27 12.62 0.42 9.11
C THR A 27 13.21 1.74 9.65
N VAL A 28 12.42 2.54 10.35
CA VAL A 28 12.87 3.80 10.95
C VAL A 28 13.92 3.53 12.02
N SER A 29 13.72 2.53 12.88
CA SER A 29 14.70 2.15 13.91
C SER A 29 16.01 1.71 13.28
N GLY A 30 15.99 0.90 12.22
CA GLY A 30 17.18 0.48 11.49
C GLY A 30 17.93 1.66 10.88
N MET A 31 17.23 2.65 10.34
CA MET A 31 17.84 3.87 9.81
C MET A 31 18.53 4.69 10.90
N ASN A 32 17.93 4.79 12.08
CA ASN A 32 18.51 5.53 13.20
C ASN A 32 19.75 4.87 13.76
N ASP A 33 19.80 3.54 13.77
CA ASP A 33 20.95 2.76 14.26
C ASP A 33 22.16 2.84 13.33
N SER A 34 21.99 3.26 12.08
CA SER A 34 23.02 3.32 11.05
C SER A 34 23.83 4.62 11.07
N LYS A 35 23.76 5.42 12.11
CA LYS A 35 24.55 6.65 12.26
C LYS A 35 25.98 6.31 12.61
N GLY A 36 26.94 6.61 11.72
CA GLY A 36 28.34 6.38 11.97
C GLY A 36 29.24 7.35 11.22
N ASN A 37 30.49 7.46 11.68
CA ASN A 37 31.51 8.16 10.94
C ASN A 37 32.14 7.17 9.95
N PHE A 38 32.25 7.59 8.70
CA PHE A 38 32.84 6.79 7.62
C PHE A 38 34.18 7.38 7.23
N PRO A 39 35.29 6.78 7.65
CA PRO A 39 36.64 7.29 7.31
C PRO A 39 36.97 7.09 5.83
N ASP A 40 36.29 6.16 5.15
CA ASP A 40 36.53 5.85 3.74
C ASP A 40 35.37 6.39 2.88
N PRO A 41 35.67 7.17 1.79
CA PRO A 41 34.64 7.63 0.87
C PRO A 41 33.81 6.51 0.22
N THR A 42 34.39 5.34 0.00
CA THR A 42 33.67 4.18 -0.55
C THR A 42 32.62 3.66 0.45
N ASP A 43 32.96 3.58 1.73
CA ASP A 43 32.02 3.18 2.78
C ASP A 43 30.87 4.17 2.90
N ARG A 44 31.17 5.46 2.79
CA ARG A 44 30.16 6.51 2.83
C ARG A 44 29.19 6.40 1.64
N ALA A 45 29.71 6.14 0.43
CA ALA A 45 28.87 5.98 -0.75
C ALA A 45 27.95 4.76 -0.62
N ALA A 46 28.44 3.63 -0.09
CA ALA A 46 27.65 2.44 0.17
C ALA A 46 26.54 2.71 1.19
N TYR A 47 26.87 3.42 2.27
CA TYR A 47 25.90 3.82 3.30
C TYR A 47 24.79 4.70 2.72
N GLU A 48 25.14 5.70 1.92
CA GLU A 48 24.16 6.60 1.29
C GLU A 48 23.25 5.84 0.32
N ALA A 49 23.77 4.88 -0.44
CA ALA A 49 22.98 4.03 -1.33
C ALA A 49 22.00 3.16 -0.55
N ASP A 50 22.44 2.53 0.54
CA ASP A 50 21.59 1.72 1.41
C ASP A 50 20.50 2.56 2.07
N ARG A 51 20.85 3.75 2.54
CA ARG A 51 19.90 4.69 3.13
C ARG A 51 18.84 5.12 2.13
N ASN A 52 19.22 5.42 0.89
CA ASN A 52 18.27 5.77 -0.18
C ASN A 52 17.32 4.61 -0.49
N PHE A 53 17.82 3.38 -0.46
CA PHE A 53 17.00 2.19 -0.66
C PHE A 53 15.99 2.02 0.49
N GLU A 54 16.41 2.18 1.75
CA GLU A 54 15.55 2.12 2.92
C GLU A 54 14.47 3.21 2.89
N LEU A 55 14.80 4.43 2.46
CA LEU A 55 13.84 5.52 2.31
C LEU A 55 12.77 5.20 1.26
N ARG A 56 13.14 4.54 0.16
CA ARG A 56 12.17 4.11 -0.86
C ARG A 56 11.22 3.04 -0.34
N ILE A 57 11.72 2.08 0.45
CA ILE A 57 10.89 1.07 1.12
C ILE A 57 9.92 1.74 2.07
N ARG A 58 10.39 2.67 2.89
CA ARG A 58 9.58 3.45 3.83
C ARG A 58 8.47 4.21 3.13
N ASP A 59 8.77 4.89 2.01
CA ASP A 59 7.77 5.62 1.23
C ASP A 59 6.70 4.70 0.69
N ARG A 60 7.07 3.51 0.20
CA ARG A 60 6.14 2.48 -0.27
C ARG A 60 5.24 2.01 0.86
N GLU A 61 5.79 1.74 2.03
CA GLU A 61 5.05 1.31 3.21
C GLU A 61 4.04 2.37 3.64
N TYR A 62 4.42 3.64 3.68
CA TYR A 62 3.51 4.73 4.02
C TYR A 62 2.38 4.90 3.02
N LYS A 63 2.65 4.76 1.73
CA LYS A 63 1.60 4.81 0.69
C LYS A 63 0.61 3.67 0.87
N LEU A 64 1.10 2.48 1.19
CA LEU A 64 0.25 1.32 1.43
C LEU A 64 -0.58 1.48 2.70
N ILE A 65 0.01 2.01 3.78
CA ILE A 65 -0.71 2.34 5.02
C ILE A 65 -1.87 3.29 4.73
N LYS A 66 -1.65 4.34 3.94
CA LYS A 66 -2.70 5.28 3.53
C LYS A 66 -3.82 4.58 2.77
N LYS A 67 -3.48 3.68 1.86
CA LYS A 67 -4.46 2.91 1.08
C LYS A 67 -5.30 2.01 1.97
N VAL A 68 -4.68 1.35 2.96
CA VAL A 68 -5.39 0.50 3.93
C VAL A 68 -6.34 1.32 4.79
N LYS A 69 -5.90 2.48 5.27
CA LYS A 69 -6.74 3.40 6.06
C LYS A 69 -7.94 3.89 5.26
N LYS A 70 -7.75 4.24 3.98
CA LYS A 70 -8.85 4.63 3.10
C LYS A 70 -9.84 3.50 2.87
N ALA A 71 -9.36 2.26 2.72
CA ALA A 71 -10.23 1.11 2.57
C ALA A 71 -11.09 0.89 3.82
N LEU A 72 -10.52 1.06 5.02
CA LEU A 72 -11.26 1.00 6.28
C LEU A 72 -12.31 2.11 6.38
N GLU A 73 -11.99 3.33 5.97
CA GLU A 73 -12.97 4.44 5.91
C GLU A 73 -14.13 4.10 4.98
N ARG A 74 -13.85 3.47 3.83
CA ARG A 74 -14.88 3.06 2.87
C ARG A 74 -15.82 2.00 3.45
N ILE A 75 -15.31 1.10 4.28
CA ILE A 75 -16.15 0.14 5.00
C ILE A 75 -17.12 0.88 5.92
N ASP A 76 -16.64 1.88 6.67
CA ASP A 76 -17.46 2.69 7.56
C ASP A 76 -18.49 3.55 6.81
N GLU A 77 -18.12 4.03 5.62
CA GLU A 77 -19.00 4.82 4.73
C GLU A 77 -19.94 3.96 3.86
N GLU A 78 -19.83 2.64 3.95
CA GLU A 78 -20.61 1.70 3.14
C GLU A 78 -20.34 1.79 1.62
N THR A 79 -19.16 2.28 1.25
CA THR A 79 -18.72 2.38 -0.16
C THR A 79 -17.65 1.36 -0.53
N PHE A 80 -17.25 0.51 0.40
CA PHE A 80 -16.26 -0.52 0.16
C PHE A 80 -16.76 -1.54 -0.87
N GLY A 81 -15.89 -1.92 -1.81
CA GLY A 81 -16.22 -2.89 -2.84
C GLY A 81 -16.98 -2.33 -4.04
N ILE A 82 -17.13 -1.01 -4.11
CA ILE A 82 -17.77 -0.33 -5.24
C ILE A 82 -16.69 0.37 -6.06
N CYS A 83 -16.66 0.12 -7.37
CA CYS A 83 -15.70 0.75 -8.28
C CYS A 83 -15.91 2.27 -8.32
N GLU A 84 -14.84 3.04 -8.14
CA GLU A 84 -14.88 4.49 -8.15
C GLU A 84 -15.20 5.07 -9.53
N LYS A 85 -14.91 4.34 -10.61
CA LYS A 85 -15.14 4.83 -11.98
C LYS A 85 -16.50 4.48 -12.53
N CYS A 86 -16.91 3.21 -12.46
CA CYS A 86 -18.16 2.74 -13.08
C CYS A 86 -19.30 2.54 -12.09
N GLY A 87 -19.02 2.52 -10.79
CA GLY A 87 -20.03 2.31 -9.77
C GLY A 87 -20.50 0.87 -9.61
N ASP A 88 -19.97 -0.06 -10.39
CA ASP A 88 -20.29 -1.47 -10.27
C ASP A 88 -19.56 -2.13 -9.11
N ASP A 89 -20.06 -3.27 -8.65
CA ASP A 89 -19.41 -4.02 -7.59
C ASP A 89 -18.09 -4.62 -8.05
N ILE A 90 -17.07 -4.50 -7.19
CA ILE A 90 -15.80 -5.21 -7.37
C ILE A 90 -15.99 -6.64 -6.87
N SER A 91 -15.51 -7.64 -7.62
CA SER A 91 -15.65 -9.03 -7.22
C SER A 91 -14.98 -9.33 -5.88
N VAL A 92 -15.59 -10.19 -5.08
CA VAL A 92 -15.04 -10.60 -3.79
C VAL A 92 -13.66 -11.25 -3.97
N ALA A 93 -13.47 -12.04 -5.02
CA ALA A 93 -12.18 -12.66 -5.33
C ALA A 93 -11.08 -11.62 -5.54
N ARG A 94 -11.38 -10.54 -6.25
CA ARG A 94 -10.44 -9.45 -6.47
C ARG A 94 -10.13 -8.70 -5.17
N LEU A 95 -11.14 -8.46 -4.36
CA LEU A 95 -10.97 -7.81 -3.05
C LEU A 95 -10.14 -8.67 -2.09
N LYS A 96 -10.29 -10.00 -2.11
CA LYS A 96 -9.45 -10.89 -1.31
C LYS A 96 -8.00 -10.84 -1.74
N ALA A 97 -7.74 -10.73 -3.05
CA ALA A 97 -6.38 -10.61 -3.58
C ALA A 97 -5.78 -9.23 -3.30
N ARG A 98 -6.58 -8.17 -3.45
CA ARG A 98 -6.17 -6.77 -3.23
C ARG A 98 -7.25 -6.00 -2.49
N PRO A 99 -7.29 -6.06 -1.15
CA PRO A 99 -8.35 -5.40 -0.37
C PRO A 99 -8.37 -3.87 -0.49
N VAL A 100 -7.28 -3.26 -0.92
CA VAL A 100 -7.16 -1.81 -1.06
C VAL A 100 -7.58 -1.30 -2.44
N THR A 101 -7.97 -2.19 -3.36
CA THR A 101 -8.36 -1.79 -4.71
C THR A 101 -9.61 -0.93 -4.71
N THR A 102 -9.63 0.07 -5.58
CA THR A 102 -10.75 1.00 -5.74
C THR A 102 -11.45 0.86 -7.09
N LEU A 103 -10.91 0.02 -7.97
CA LEU A 103 -11.41 -0.18 -9.33
C LEU A 103 -11.72 -1.65 -9.58
N CYS A 104 -12.78 -1.91 -10.36
CA CYS A 104 -13.05 -3.25 -10.87
C CYS A 104 -11.97 -3.62 -11.90
N ILE A 105 -11.91 -4.91 -12.26
CA ILE A 105 -10.87 -5.40 -13.18
C ILE A 105 -10.98 -4.72 -14.56
N GLU A 106 -12.19 -4.49 -15.04
CA GLU A 106 -12.42 -3.84 -16.33
C GLU A 106 -11.91 -2.40 -16.37
N CYS A 107 -12.23 -1.61 -15.34
CA CYS A 107 -11.77 -0.23 -15.23
C CYS A 107 -10.26 -0.15 -15.03
N LYS A 108 -9.68 -1.05 -14.26
CA LYS A 108 -8.23 -1.11 -14.05
C LYS A 108 -7.49 -1.47 -15.33
N THR A 109 -7.98 -2.45 -16.06
CA THR A 109 -7.42 -2.86 -17.36
C THR A 109 -7.48 -1.72 -18.37
N SER A 110 -8.62 -1.01 -18.43
CA SER A 110 -8.80 0.14 -19.30
C SER A 110 -7.83 1.28 -18.97
N GLU A 111 -7.65 1.57 -17.68
CA GLU A 111 -6.70 2.59 -17.21
C GLU A 111 -5.25 2.23 -17.57
N GLU A 112 -4.85 0.99 -17.36
CA GLU A 112 -3.51 0.51 -17.73
C GLU A 112 -3.29 0.58 -19.23
N ALA A 113 -4.30 0.27 -20.05
CA ALA A 113 -4.23 0.39 -21.50
C ALA A 113 -4.03 1.85 -21.94
N GLN A 114 -4.73 2.80 -21.32
CA GLN A 114 -4.58 4.23 -21.58
C GLN A 114 -3.18 4.73 -21.19
N GLU A 115 -2.70 4.35 -20.03
CA GLU A 115 -1.34 4.70 -19.57
C GLU A 115 -0.29 4.18 -20.55
N LYS A 116 -0.44 2.96 -21.01
CA LYS A 116 0.47 2.33 -21.96
C LYS A 116 0.46 3.04 -23.32
N ALA A 117 -0.72 3.43 -23.80
CA ALA A 117 -0.89 4.18 -25.05
C ALA A 117 -0.26 5.57 -24.96
N LEU A 118 -0.25 6.21 -23.79
CA LEU A 118 0.36 7.51 -23.53
C LEU A 118 1.85 7.43 -23.23
N GLY A 119 2.41 6.24 -23.11
CA GLY A 119 3.81 6.04 -22.76
C GLY A 119 4.15 6.29 -21.30
N LEU A 120 3.17 6.20 -20.45
CA LEU A 120 3.31 6.42 -19.01
C LEU A 120 3.75 5.16 -18.25
#